data_69b14c34a2f02b0a9e290fe8f3ba2b6e
#
_entry.id   69b14c34a2f02b0a9e290fe8f3ba2b6e
#
_cell.length_a   1.000
_cell.length_b   1.000
_cell.length_c   1.000
_cell.angle_alpha   90.00
_cell.angle_beta   90.00
_cell.angle_gamma   90.00
#
_symmetry.space_group_name_H-M   'P 1'
#
loop_
_entity.id
_entity.type
_entity.pdbx_description
1 polymer ?
#
loop_
_entity_poly.entity_id
_entity_poly.type
_entity_poly.pdbx_seq_one_letter_code
_entity_poly.pdbx_strand_id
1 'polypeptide(L)'
;MDKEDTIAKIRKAGLTGRGGAGFPTADKWQAVANQKSDRKYIICNASEGEPGVFKDRYLLEKHMKEVAEGVKIALETIDHSLAYIYLNKEYYKKFGSKLEKLFKGFPVVVFEKRWGYLGGEETAACEVIEGRRPVVRKKPPFPTEKGLWGFPTIINNVETFYFISKIMKGEYENTRLYCVSGGVKKEGVWEFPLDYTARKVLEETGNFPESDFFVQIGGGACGEILLPAELDKQMCGTSSIIVFDREKTDPYELMEEWADFFMEENCDKCVPCREGMYRIAQMVKSRQLDREMLEDVFVSIEKSSFCAMGRSIPAPFRSLINKVL
;
A
#
# COMPACT_ATOMS: atom_id res chain seq x y z
N MET A 1 -14.67 -23.11 -11.57
CA MET A 1 -15.04 -22.89 -10.13
C MET A 1 -16.33 -22.09 -10.09
N ASP A 2 -17.28 -22.40 -9.20
CA ASP A 2 -18.49 -21.58 -9.08
C ASP A 2 -18.11 -20.20 -8.52
N LYS A 3 -18.57 -19.12 -9.19
CA LYS A 3 -18.25 -17.74 -8.83
C LYS A 3 -18.75 -17.36 -7.45
N GLU A 4 -20.00 -17.77 -7.15
CA GLU A 4 -20.64 -17.46 -5.87
C GLU A 4 -19.92 -18.18 -4.73
N ASP A 5 -19.47 -19.42 -4.95
CA ASP A 5 -18.69 -20.20 -3.98
C ASP A 5 -17.32 -19.54 -3.70
N THR A 6 -16.63 -19.04 -4.72
CA THR A 6 -15.34 -18.34 -4.55
C THR A 6 -15.49 -17.09 -3.70
N ILE A 7 -16.44 -16.20 -4.04
CA ILE A 7 -16.67 -14.96 -3.29
C ILE A 7 -17.15 -15.27 -1.87
N ALA A 8 -17.99 -16.30 -1.69
CA ALA A 8 -18.44 -16.74 -0.37
C ALA A 8 -17.29 -17.25 0.50
N LYS A 9 -16.34 -18.00 -0.04
CA LYS A 9 -15.14 -18.45 0.68
C LYS A 9 -14.26 -17.27 1.11
N ILE A 10 -14.03 -16.29 0.20
CA ILE A 10 -13.29 -15.06 0.54
C ILE A 10 -14.00 -14.29 1.65
N ARG A 11 -15.33 -14.18 1.59
CA ARG A 11 -16.16 -13.51 2.63
C ARG A 11 -16.06 -14.23 3.96
N LYS A 12 -16.20 -15.56 3.98
CA LYS A 12 -16.07 -16.38 5.19
C LYS A 12 -14.68 -16.25 5.84
N ALA A 13 -13.64 -16.13 5.03
CA ALA A 13 -12.27 -15.91 5.50
C ALA A 13 -12.02 -14.50 6.04
N GLY A 14 -12.95 -13.56 5.85
CA GLY A 14 -12.79 -12.18 6.32
C GLY A 14 -11.64 -11.41 5.66
N LEU A 15 -11.19 -11.82 4.46
CA LEU A 15 -10.04 -11.20 3.81
C LEU A 15 -10.32 -9.74 3.44
N THR A 16 -9.51 -8.84 3.97
CA THR A 16 -9.49 -7.42 3.59
C THR A 16 -8.30 -7.11 2.67
N GLY A 17 -8.40 -6.05 1.89
CA GLY A 17 -7.33 -5.61 0.99
C GLY A 17 -6.03 -5.29 1.75
N ARG A 18 -4.90 -5.79 1.24
CA ARG A 18 -3.57 -5.69 1.86
C ARG A 18 -2.71 -4.52 1.36
N GLY A 19 -3.30 -3.62 0.56
CA GLY A 19 -2.62 -2.42 0.05
C GLY A 19 -2.76 -1.17 0.93
N GLY A 20 -3.14 -1.31 2.20
CA GLY A 20 -3.26 -0.22 3.18
C GLY A 20 -4.68 0.20 3.51
N ALA A 21 -5.62 0.22 2.55
CA ALA A 21 -6.99 0.70 2.76
C ALA A 21 -7.93 -0.29 3.51
N GLY A 22 -7.60 -1.57 3.58
CA GLY A 22 -8.33 -2.56 4.37
C GLY A 22 -9.77 -2.85 3.92
N PHE A 23 -10.17 -2.49 2.69
CA PHE A 23 -11.54 -2.73 2.21
C PHE A 23 -11.85 -4.23 2.07
N PRO A 24 -13.06 -4.73 2.44
CA PRO A 24 -13.42 -6.14 2.31
C PRO A 24 -13.29 -6.64 0.87
N THR A 25 -12.45 -7.64 0.66
CA THR A 25 -12.11 -8.14 -0.69
C THR A 25 -13.32 -8.77 -1.37
N ALA A 26 -14.12 -9.55 -0.63
CA ALA A 26 -15.33 -10.18 -1.16
C ALA A 26 -16.36 -9.14 -1.66
N ASP A 27 -16.52 -8.03 -0.95
CA ASP A 27 -17.48 -6.98 -1.34
C ASP A 27 -17.00 -6.25 -2.60
N LYS A 28 -15.70 -6.00 -2.72
CA LYS A 28 -15.11 -5.44 -3.95
C LYS A 28 -15.33 -6.38 -5.15
N TRP A 29 -15.10 -7.67 -4.98
CA TRP A 29 -15.30 -8.66 -6.05
C TRP A 29 -16.77 -8.80 -6.42
N GLN A 30 -17.65 -8.87 -5.42
CA GLN A 30 -19.10 -8.94 -5.65
C GLN A 30 -19.61 -7.71 -6.40
N ALA A 31 -19.13 -6.51 -6.04
CA ALA A 31 -19.51 -5.27 -6.71
C ALA A 31 -19.18 -5.31 -8.21
N VAL A 32 -17.97 -5.82 -8.59
CA VAL A 32 -17.58 -5.95 -10.00
C VAL A 32 -18.30 -7.12 -10.68
N ALA A 33 -18.49 -8.26 -10.00
CA ALA A 33 -19.20 -9.40 -10.55
C ALA A 33 -20.64 -9.04 -10.95
N ASN A 34 -21.32 -8.23 -10.15
CA ASN A 34 -22.70 -7.78 -10.36
C ASN A 34 -22.86 -6.74 -11.48
N GLN A 35 -21.77 -6.10 -11.94
CA GLN A 35 -21.87 -5.15 -13.05
C GLN A 35 -22.22 -5.85 -14.37
N LYS A 36 -23.25 -5.36 -15.02
CA LYS A 36 -23.61 -5.79 -16.39
C LYS A 36 -22.68 -5.10 -17.38
N SER A 37 -21.60 -5.77 -17.75
CA SER A 37 -20.59 -5.26 -18.66
C SER A 37 -20.01 -6.41 -19.49
N ASP A 38 -19.78 -6.17 -20.77
CA ASP A 38 -19.14 -7.10 -21.69
C ASP A 38 -17.60 -7.11 -21.55
N ARG A 39 -17.08 -6.23 -20.69
CA ARG A 39 -15.65 -6.14 -20.35
C ARG A 39 -15.45 -5.72 -18.92
N LYS A 40 -14.55 -6.39 -18.24
CA LYS A 40 -14.12 -6.07 -16.87
C LYS A 40 -12.61 -6.17 -16.77
N TYR A 41 -12.02 -5.56 -15.74
CA TYR A 41 -10.58 -5.60 -15.55
C TYR A 41 -10.20 -6.02 -14.15
N ILE A 42 -9.02 -6.62 -14.04
CA ILE A 42 -8.39 -7.00 -12.78
C ILE A 42 -7.00 -6.39 -12.79
N ILE A 43 -6.64 -5.65 -11.75
CA ILE A 43 -5.29 -5.11 -11.57
C ILE A 43 -4.69 -5.76 -10.32
N CYS A 44 -3.67 -6.60 -10.52
CA CYS A 44 -2.79 -7.07 -9.47
C CYS A 44 -1.71 -6.01 -9.25
N ASN A 45 -1.89 -5.20 -8.22
CA ASN A 45 -1.01 -4.08 -7.94
C ASN A 45 0.20 -4.55 -7.10
N ALA A 46 1.36 -4.65 -7.74
CA ALA A 46 2.67 -4.90 -7.17
C ALA A 46 3.61 -3.73 -7.47
N SER A 47 3.10 -2.51 -7.41
CA SER A 47 3.83 -1.28 -7.71
C SER A 47 4.41 -0.63 -6.46
N GLU A 48 4.81 -1.45 -5.48
CA GLU A 48 5.38 -1.01 -4.20
C GLU A 48 6.40 0.12 -4.39
N GLY A 49 6.32 1.15 -3.58
CA GLY A 49 7.17 2.33 -3.66
C GLY A 49 7.21 3.10 -2.34
N GLU A 50 6.60 2.57 -1.29
CA GLU A 50 6.66 3.13 0.07
C GLU A 50 8.06 2.92 0.65
N PRO A 51 8.76 3.96 1.14
CA PRO A 51 10.07 3.80 1.77
C PRO A 51 10.06 2.77 2.90
N GLY A 52 11.10 1.94 2.99
CA GLY A 52 11.24 0.91 4.01
C GLY A 52 10.27 -0.28 3.91
N VAL A 53 9.47 -0.38 2.83
CA VAL A 53 8.49 -1.46 2.62
C VAL A 53 8.90 -2.30 1.41
N PHE A 54 8.97 -3.63 1.57
CA PHE A 54 9.38 -4.56 0.51
C PHE A 54 8.66 -5.92 0.57
N LYS A 55 7.44 -5.93 1.10
CA LYS A 55 6.63 -7.16 1.20
C LYS A 55 6.15 -7.68 -0.15
N ASP A 56 5.87 -6.78 -1.10
CA ASP A 56 5.44 -7.16 -2.45
C ASP A 56 6.61 -7.79 -3.21
N ARG A 57 7.83 -7.26 -3.04
CA ARG A 57 9.07 -7.88 -3.54
C ARG A 57 9.26 -9.27 -2.97
N TYR A 58 9.09 -9.44 -1.66
CA TYR A 58 9.20 -10.74 -1.00
C TYR A 58 8.24 -11.78 -1.61
N LEU A 59 6.98 -11.39 -1.83
CA LEU A 59 5.99 -12.27 -2.46
C LEU A 59 6.37 -12.65 -3.89
N LEU A 60 6.84 -11.71 -4.69
CA LEU A 60 7.29 -11.99 -6.06
C LEU A 60 8.56 -12.84 -6.10
N GLU A 61 9.41 -12.79 -5.08
CA GLU A 61 10.61 -13.64 -4.97
C GLU A 61 10.31 -15.06 -4.49
N LYS A 62 9.46 -15.19 -3.49
CA LYS A 62 9.25 -16.46 -2.77
C LYS A 62 7.94 -17.16 -3.10
N HIS A 63 6.89 -16.41 -3.45
CA HIS A 63 5.50 -16.89 -3.59
C HIS A 63 4.83 -16.47 -4.91
N MET A 64 5.64 -16.28 -5.96
CA MET A 64 5.13 -15.81 -7.26
C MET A 64 4.06 -16.74 -7.86
N LYS A 65 4.17 -18.06 -7.61
CA LYS A 65 3.20 -19.04 -8.12
C LYS A 65 1.84 -18.91 -7.44
N GLU A 66 1.84 -18.70 -6.13
CA GLU A 66 0.63 -18.50 -5.34
C GLU A 66 -0.05 -17.16 -5.71
N VAL A 67 0.73 -16.12 -5.93
CA VAL A 67 0.22 -14.85 -6.46
C VAL A 67 -0.44 -15.06 -7.82
N ALA A 68 0.25 -15.75 -8.74
CA ALA A 68 -0.29 -16.02 -10.07
C ALA A 68 -1.57 -16.87 -10.02
N GLU A 69 -1.64 -17.83 -9.11
CA GLU A 69 -2.84 -18.65 -8.87
C GLU A 69 -4.01 -17.77 -8.37
N GLY A 70 -3.77 -16.86 -7.42
CA GLY A 70 -4.81 -15.94 -6.96
C GLY A 70 -5.36 -15.05 -8.07
N VAL A 71 -4.50 -14.59 -9.01
CA VAL A 71 -4.94 -13.84 -10.20
C VAL A 71 -5.75 -14.71 -11.15
N LYS A 72 -5.38 -15.99 -11.37
CA LYS A 72 -6.14 -16.92 -12.21
C LYS A 72 -7.51 -17.21 -11.61
N ILE A 73 -7.58 -17.39 -10.28
CA ILE A 73 -8.86 -17.52 -9.56
C ILE A 73 -9.75 -16.30 -9.80
N ALA A 74 -9.19 -15.10 -9.80
CA ALA A 74 -9.95 -13.89 -10.09
C ALA A 74 -10.48 -13.86 -11.53
N LEU A 75 -9.68 -14.26 -12.52
CA LEU A 75 -10.10 -14.37 -13.92
C LEU A 75 -11.22 -15.40 -14.12
N GLU A 76 -11.19 -16.53 -13.40
CA GLU A 76 -12.23 -17.54 -13.42
C GLU A 76 -13.52 -17.07 -12.72
N THR A 77 -13.40 -16.22 -11.71
CA THR A 77 -14.53 -15.71 -10.92
C THR A 77 -15.25 -14.54 -11.61
N ILE A 78 -14.51 -13.68 -12.30
CA ILE A 78 -15.02 -12.45 -12.93
C ILE A 78 -15.10 -12.63 -14.43
N ASP A 79 -16.33 -12.77 -14.95
CA ASP A 79 -16.58 -12.94 -16.39
C ASP A 79 -16.04 -11.79 -17.22
N HIS A 80 -15.67 -12.10 -18.46
CA HIS A 80 -15.24 -11.14 -19.44
C HIS A 80 -14.09 -10.26 -18.97
N SER A 81 -13.24 -10.79 -18.10
CA SER A 81 -12.14 -10.04 -17.48
C SER A 81 -10.80 -10.24 -18.17
N LEU A 82 -9.99 -9.19 -18.14
CA LEU A 82 -8.57 -9.17 -18.51
C LEU A 82 -7.78 -8.65 -17.32
N ALA A 83 -6.67 -9.29 -16.98
CA ALA A 83 -5.86 -8.89 -15.84
C ALA A 83 -4.59 -8.15 -16.25
N TYR A 84 -4.20 -7.18 -15.43
CA TYR A 84 -2.90 -6.50 -15.46
C TYR A 84 -2.11 -6.86 -14.23
N ILE A 85 -0.87 -7.32 -14.42
CA ILE A 85 0.12 -7.41 -13.34
C ILE A 85 0.91 -6.12 -13.39
N TYR A 86 0.59 -5.20 -12.48
CA TYR A 86 1.09 -3.84 -12.48
C TYR A 86 2.31 -3.73 -11.58
N LEU A 87 3.50 -3.61 -12.17
CA LEU A 87 4.79 -3.66 -11.50
C LEU A 87 5.49 -2.31 -11.55
N ASN A 88 6.20 -1.93 -10.49
CA ASN A 88 7.18 -0.85 -10.60
C ASN A 88 8.32 -1.26 -11.55
N LYS A 89 9.13 -0.30 -11.99
CA LYS A 89 10.19 -0.51 -12.98
C LYS A 89 11.21 -1.58 -12.57
N GLU A 90 11.61 -1.60 -11.30
CA GLU A 90 12.55 -2.58 -10.75
C GLU A 90 11.96 -3.99 -10.81
N TYR A 91 10.72 -4.17 -10.34
CA TYR A 91 10.05 -5.46 -10.32
C TYR A 91 9.72 -5.95 -11.73
N TYR A 92 9.36 -5.05 -12.64
CA TYR A 92 9.15 -5.40 -14.05
C TYR A 92 10.44 -5.96 -14.66
N LYS A 93 11.57 -5.28 -14.47
CA LYS A 93 12.89 -5.74 -14.94
C LYS A 93 13.27 -7.10 -14.36
N LYS A 94 12.99 -7.33 -13.06
CA LYS A 94 13.41 -8.54 -12.32
C LYS A 94 12.47 -9.73 -12.53
N PHE A 95 11.17 -9.51 -12.59
CA PHE A 95 10.15 -10.55 -12.54
C PHE A 95 9.26 -10.63 -13.79
N GLY A 96 9.23 -9.62 -14.64
CA GLY A 96 8.32 -9.50 -15.78
C GLY A 96 8.31 -10.74 -16.66
N SER A 97 9.44 -11.15 -17.19
CA SER A 97 9.55 -12.34 -18.07
C SER A 97 9.14 -13.65 -17.40
N LYS A 98 9.33 -13.77 -16.08
CA LYS A 98 8.88 -14.95 -15.33
C LYS A 98 7.35 -14.97 -15.19
N LEU A 99 6.75 -13.81 -14.92
CA LEU A 99 5.29 -13.65 -14.83
C LEU A 99 4.63 -13.88 -16.19
N GLU A 100 5.18 -13.35 -17.28
CA GLU A 100 4.68 -13.62 -18.65
C GLU A 100 4.64 -15.13 -18.96
N LYS A 101 5.67 -15.88 -18.55
CA LYS A 101 5.69 -17.34 -18.70
C LYS A 101 4.63 -18.03 -17.86
N LEU A 102 4.39 -17.59 -16.61
CA LEU A 102 3.37 -18.17 -15.71
C LEU A 102 1.95 -17.92 -16.20
N PHE A 103 1.73 -16.82 -16.91
CA PHE A 103 0.42 -16.43 -17.45
C PHE A 103 0.24 -16.78 -18.92
N LYS A 104 1.16 -17.53 -19.53
CA LYS A 104 1.01 -17.96 -20.93
C LYS A 104 -0.33 -18.68 -21.16
N GLY A 105 -1.13 -18.18 -22.09
CA GLY A 105 -2.46 -18.72 -22.40
C GLY A 105 -3.61 -18.13 -21.58
N PHE A 106 -3.33 -17.24 -20.64
CA PHE A 106 -4.34 -16.49 -19.88
C PHE A 106 -4.47 -15.06 -20.43
N PRO A 107 -5.65 -14.42 -20.28
CA PRO A 107 -5.83 -13.00 -20.65
C PRO A 107 -5.17 -12.08 -19.61
N VAL A 108 -3.85 -12.05 -19.60
CA VAL A 108 -3.03 -11.30 -18.64
C VAL A 108 -1.96 -10.50 -19.37
N VAL A 109 -1.83 -9.23 -18.99
CA VAL A 109 -0.77 -8.33 -19.44
C VAL A 109 0.15 -8.02 -18.26
N VAL A 110 1.44 -8.26 -18.40
CA VAL A 110 2.44 -7.79 -17.43
C VAL A 110 2.84 -6.38 -17.81
N PHE A 111 2.58 -5.42 -16.93
CA PHE A 111 2.66 -3.99 -17.24
C PHE A 111 3.69 -3.27 -16.36
N GLU A 112 4.58 -2.49 -16.98
CA GLU A 112 5.55 -1.65 -16.30
C GLU A 112 4.93 -0.30 -15.92
N LYS A 113 4.92 0.01 -14.63
CA LYS A 113 4.58 1.34 -14.13
C LYS A 113 5.71 2.33 -14.45
N ARG A 114 5.42 3.34 -15.24
CA ARG A 114 6.39 4.35 -15.70
C ARG A 114 6.51 5.57 -14.79
N TRP A 115 5.69 5.63 -13.72
CA TRP A 115 5.58 6.77 -12.81
C TRP A 115 5.93 6.37 -11.37
N GLY A 116 6.18 7.37 -10.50
CA GLY A 116 6.54 7.19 -9.11
C GLY A 116 5.45 6.55 -8.24
N TYR A 117 5.53 6.84 -6.94
CA TYR A 117 4.70 6.23 -5.89
C TYR A 117 3.19 6.41 -6.13
N LEU A 118 2.76 7.65 -6.43
CA LEU A 118 1.33 7.94 -6.65
C LEU A 118 0.68 7.09 -7.72
N GLY A 119 1.43 6.63 -8.74
CA GLY A 119 0.94 5.69 -9.74
C GLY A 119 0.44 4.36 -9.15
N GLY A 120 0.69 4.07 -7.88
CA GLY A 120 0.15 2.93 -7.15
C GLY A 120 -1.23 3.13 -6.52
N GLU A 121 -1.74 4.37 -6.43
CA GLU A 121 -3.13 4.61 -6.01
C GLU A 121 -4.11 4.01 -7.05
N GLU A 122 -5.21 3.43 -6.57
CA GLU A 122 -6.08 2.60 -7.42
C GLU A 122 -6.60 3.31 -8.70
N THR A 123 -6.97 4.58 -8.61
CA THR A 123 -7.45 5.35 -9.77
C THR A 123 -6.32 5.91 -10.61
N ALA A 124 -5.21 6.27 -9.98
CA ALA A 124 -3.99 6.69 -10.67
C ALA A 124 -3.36 5.53 -11.45
N ALA A 125 -3.44 4.29 -10.95
CA ALA A 125 -3.01 3.10 -11.69
C ALA A 125 -3.83 2.92 -12.98
N CYS A 126 -5.14 3.19 -12.95
CA CYS A 126 -5.96 3.21 -14.18
C CYS A 126 -5.45 4.27 -15.17
N GLU A 127 -5.17 5.51 -14.71
CA GLU A 127 -4.65 6.57 -15.58
C GLU A 127 -3.32 6.16 -16.23
N VAL A 128 -2.41 5.56 -15.46
CA VAL A 128 -1.10 5.11 -15.97
C VAL A 128 -1.23 4.00 -17.01
N ILE A 129 -2.09 3.00 -16.77
CA ILE A 129 -2.34 1.93 -17.74
C ILE A 129 -2.99 2.49 -19.01
N GLU A 130 -3.84 3.50 -18.88
CA GLU A 130 -4.48 4.22 -20.00
C GLU A 130 -3.51 5.18 -20.74
N GLY A 131 -2.24 5.24 -20.33
CA GLY A 131 -1.20 6.05 -20.96
C GLY A 131 -1.17 7.52 -20.53
N ARG A 132 -1.88 7.87 -19.47
CA ARG A 132 -1.92 9.24 -18.92
C ARG A 132 -1.01 9.38 -17.68
N ARG A 133 -0.78 10.63 -17.25
CA ARG A 133 -0.06 10.90 -15.99
C ARG A 133 -0.89 10.42 -14.78
N PRO A 134 -0.26 10.00 -13.67
CA PRO A 134 -0.97 9.56 -12.48
C PRO A 134 -1.69 10.74 -11.82
N VAL A 135 -3.01 10.78 -11.99
CA VAL A 135 -3.88 11.75 -11.35
C VAL A 135 -5.02 11.00 -10.69
N VAL A 136 -5.25 11.27 -9.41
CA VAL A 136 -6.33 10.62 -8.67
C VAL A 136 -7.69 11.09 -9.20
N ARG A 137 -8.58 10.14 -9.48
CA ARG A 137 -9.97 10.43 -9.89
C ARG A 137 -10.82 10.72 -8.64
N LYS A 138 -11.77 11.64 -8.79
CA LYS A 138 -12.77 11.87 -7.75
C LYS A 138 -13.68 10.65 -7.64
N LYS A 139 -13.95 10.21 -6.42
CA LYS A 139 -14.88 9.12 -6.10
C LYS A 139 -16.13 9.69 -5.42
N PRO A 140 -17.37 9.24 -5.67
CA PRO A 140 -17.76 8.29 -6.72
C PRO A 140 -17.65 8.87 -8.13
N PRO A 141 -17.65 8.04 -9.23
CA PRO A 141 -17.78 6.60 -9.21
C PRO A 141 -16.50 5.89 -8.75
N PHE A 142 -16.67 4.72 -8.12
CA PHE A 142 -15.54 3.88 -7.72
C PHE A 142 -15.01 3.03 -8.89
N PRO A 143 -13.75 2.55 -8.85
CA PRO A 143 -13.22 1.66 -9.91
C PRO A 143 -14.05 0.40 -10.14
N THR A 144 -14.76 -0.10 -9.12
CA THR A 144 -15.70 -1.22 -9.25
C THR A 144 -16.87 -0.94 -10.19
N GLU A 145 -17.16 0.33 -10.46
CA GLU A 145 -18.19 0.81 -11.40
C GLU A 145 -17.55 1.34 -12.69
N LYS A 146 -16.56 2.26 -12.53
CA LYS A 146 -15.86 2.95 -13.65
C LYS A 146 -14.36 3.04 -13.36
N GLY A 147 -13.66 1.93 -13.58
CA GLY A 147 -12.20 1.84 -13.43
C GLY A 147 -11.45 2.05 -14.76
N LEU A 148 -10.69 1.05 -15.16
CA LEU A 148 -9.83 1.06 -16.35
C LEU A 148 -10.67 1.22 -17.63
N TRP A 149 -10.36 2.23 -18.45
CA TRP A 149 -11.13 2.64 -19.63
C TRP A 149 -12.63 2.83 -19.41
N GLY A 150 -13.02 3.15 -18.17
CA GLY A 150 -14.42 3.33 -17.79
C GLY A 150 -15.18 2.03 -17.50
N PHE A 151 -14.53 0.87 -17.52
CA PHE A 151 -15.12 -0.43 -17.22
C PHE A 151 -14.94 -0.82 -15.75
N PRO A 152 -15.84 -1.70 -15.22
CA PRO A 152 -15.71 -2.22 -13.88
C PRO A 152 -14.33 -2.89 -13.65
N THR A 153 -13.64 -2.52 -12.59
CA THR A 153 -12.26 -2.96 -12.36
C THR A 153 -12.04 -3.35 -10.89
N ILE A 154 -11.52 -4.57 -10.69
CA ILE A 154 -10.95 -5.00 -9.42
C ILE A 154 -9.51 -4.50 -9.35
N ILE A 155 -9.16 -3.81 -8.27
CA ILE A 155 -7.78 -3.44 -7.96
C ILE A 155 -7.44 -3.97 -6.58
N ASN A 156 -6.55 -4.95 -6.52
CA ASN A 156 -6.05 -5.51 -5.27
C ASN A 156 -4.52 -5.54 -5.28
N ASN A 157 -3.94 -5.36 -4.10
CA ASN A 157 -2.50 -5.55 -3.90
C ASN A 157 -2.10 -7.01 -4.11
N VAL A 158 -0.88 -7.26 -4.51
CA VAL A 158 -0.31 -8.60 -4.75
C VAL A 158 -0.47 -9.54 -3.56
N GLU A 159 -0.36 -9.05 -2.32
CA GLU A 159 -0.57 -9.82 -1.09
C GLU A 159 -2.02 -10.30 -0.95
N THR A 160 -2.99 -9.53 -1.43
CA THR A 160 -4.39 -9.97 -1.44
C THR A 160 -4.58 -11.18 -2.35
N PHE A 161 -3.96 -11.20 -3.54
CA PHE A 161 -4.02 -12.36 -4.44
C PHE A 161 -3.28 -13.58 -3.88
N TYR A 162 -2.17 -13.38 -3.18
CA TYR A 162 -1.48 -14.45 -2.45
C TYR A 162 -2.41 -15.12 -1.44
N PHE A 163 -3.11 -14.35 -0.61
CA PHE A 163 -4.04 -14.91 0.36
C PHE A 163 -5.30 -15.51 -0.28
N ILE A 164 -5.77 -15.01 -1.41
CA ILE A 164 -6.86 -15.66 -2.16
C ILE A 164 -6.47 -17.09 -2.55
N SER A 165 -5.25 -17.31 -3.05
CA SER A 165 -4.80 -18.67 -3.37
C SER A 165 -4.76 -19.57 -2.13
N LYS A 166 -4.29 -19.07 -0.99
CA LYS A 166 -4.30 -19.81 0.29
C LYS A 166 -5.72 -20.13 0.77
N ILE A 167 -6.66 -19.20 0.65
CA ILE A 167 -8.08 -19.44 1.00
C ILE A 167 -8.67 -20.57 0.16
N MET A 168 -8.42 -20.59 -1.15
CA MET A 168 -8.94 -21.63 -2.02
C MET A 168 -8.33 -23.01 -1.74
N LYS A 169 -7.11 -23.06 -1.21
CA LYS A 169 -6.45 -24.29 -0.74
C LYS A 169 -6.85 -24.71 0.69
N GLY A 170 -7.54 -23.86 1.44
CA GLY A 170 -7.85 -24.09 2.85
C GLY A 170 -6.64 -23.88 3.79
N GLU A 171 -5.64 -23.11 3.35
CA GLU A 171 -4.37 -22.86 4.05
C GLU A 171 -4.30 -21.47 4.70
N TYR A 172 -5.36 -20.67 4.63
CA TYR A 172 -5.37 -19.31 5.20
C TYR A 172 -5.70 -19.34 6.70
N GLU A 173 -4.81 -18.84 7.52
CA GLU A 173 -4.89 -18.85 8.98
C GLU A 173 -5.16 -17.46 9.59
N ASN A 174 -5.84 -16.57 8.85
CA ASN A 174 -6.13 -15.21 9.29
C ASN A 174 -4.86 -14.39 9.60
N THR A 175 -3.89 -14.47 8.69
CA THR A 175 -2.58 -13.84 8.79
C THR A 175 -2.42 -12.64 7.85
N ARG A 176 -1.33 -11.92 8.02
CA ARG A 176 -0.83 -10.87 7.11
C ARG A 176 0.70 -10.84 7.11
N LEU A 177 1.27 -10.18 6.11
CA LEU A 177 2.71 -9.95 6.07
C LEU A 177 3.09 -8.69 6.85
N TYR A 178 4.13 -8.83 7.67
CA TYR A 178 4.76 -7.73 8.39
C TYR A 178 6.15 -7.50 7.82
N CYS A 179 6.43 -6.25 7.43
CA CYS A 179 7.72 -5.83 6.90
C CYS A 179 8.47 -5.07 7.99
N VAL A 180 9.64 -5.56 8.39
CA VAL A 180 10.48 -4.94 9.43
C VAL A 180 11.79 -4.47 8.80
N SER A 181 12.14 -3.19 9.01
CA SER A 181 13.32 -2.55 8.44
C SER A 181 13.92 -1.47 9.34
N GLY A 182 15.00 -0.83 8.89
CA GLY A 182 15.69 0.23 9.61
C GLY A 182 16.71 -0.26 10.62
N GLY A 183 16.79 0.34 11.79
CA GLY A 183 17.77 0.04 12.86
C GLY A 183 17.54 -1.30 13.56
N VAL A 184 17.43 -2.40 12.82
CA VAL A 184 17.15 -3.75 13.32
C VAL A 184 18.29 -4.73 13.05
N LYS A 185 18.36 -5.81 13.82
CA LYS A 185 19.37 -6.88 13.62
C LYS A 185 19.19 -7.60 12.29
N LYS A 186 17.94 -7.77 11.85
CA LYS A 186 17.59 -8.49 10.61
C LYS A 186 16.36 -7.88 9.95
N GLU A 187 16.55 -7.24 8.83
CA GLU A 187 15.43 -6.84 7.98
C GLU A 187 14.75 -8.04 7.33
N GLY A 188 13.43 -7.97 7.14
CA GLY A 188 12.70 -9.06 6.51
C GLY A 188 11.21 -8.88 6.46
N VAL A 189 10.55 -9.92 5.95
CA VAL A 189 9.10 -10.04 5.89
C VAL A 189 8.69 -11.34 6.56
N TRP A 190 7.73 -11.27 7.47
CA TRP A 190 7.19 -12.41 8.20
C TRP A 190 5.68 -12.45 8.09
N GLU A 191 5.12 -13.64 8.04
CA GLU A 191 3.68 -13.87 8.08
C GLU A 191 3.27 -14.20 9.52
N PHE A 192 2.46 -13.33 10.14
CA PHE A 192 1.93 -13.49 11.48
C PHE A 192 0.42 -13.22 11.54
N PRO A 193 -0.28 -13.59 12.63
CA PRO A 193 -1.67 -13.26 12.87
C PRO A 193 -1.98 -11.77 12.71
N LEU A 194 -3.22 -11.46 12.29
CA LEU A 194 -3.68 -10.08 12.04
C LEU A 194 -3.64 -9.17 13.28
N ASP A 195 -3.74 -9.74 14.46
CA ASP A 195 -3.81 -9.04 15.75
C ASP A 195 -2.45 -8.77 16.38
N TYR A 196 -1.35 -9.14 15.69
CA TYR A 196 -0.02 -8.84 16.21
C TYR A 196 0.21 -7.32 16.26
N THR A 197 0.73 -6.88 17.41
CA THR A 197 1.17 -5.50 17.65
C THR A 197 2.61 -5.32 17.17
N ALA A 198 3.06 -4.08 17.03
CA ALA A 198 4.44 -3.79 16.66
C ALA A 198 5.44 -4.42 17.66
N ARG A 199 5.13 -4.38 18.97
CA ARG A 199 5.93 -5.04 20.02
C ARG A 199 6.08 -6.51 19.72
N LYS A 200 4.98 -7.23 19.56
CA LYS A 200 4.97 -8.67 19.37
C LYS A 200 5.75 -9.08 18.11
N VAL A 201 5.60 -8.34 17.01
CA VAL A 201 6.38 -8.59 15.79
C VAL A 201 7.88 -8.41 16.04
N LEU A 202 8.29 -7.32 16.70
CA LEU A 202 9.71 -7.07 16.97
C LEU A 202 10.31 -8.14 17.90
N GLU A 203 9.58 -8.58 18.91
CA GLU A 203 10.00 -9.65 19.85
C GLU A 203 10.14 -11.00 19.13
N GLU A 204 9.12 -11.44 18.40
CA GLU A 204 9.09 -12.72 17.70
C GLU A 204 10.15 -12.81 16.58
N THR A 205 10.51 -11.67 15.97
CA THR A 205 11.56 -11.62 14.95
C THR A 205 12.97 -11.44 15.53
N GLY A 206 13.11 -11.26 16.86
CA GLY A 206 14.38 -10.97 17.53
C GLY A 206 14.94 -9.58 17.20
N ASN A 207 14.08 -8.67 16.77
CA ASN A 207 14.43 -7.32 16.33
C ASN A 207 14.08 -6.23 17.35
N PHE A 208 13.62 -6.59 18.55
CA PHE A 208 13.34 -5.60 19.59
C PHE A 208 14.64 -4.89 19.98
N PRO A 209 14.74 -3.55 19.85
CA PRO A 209 15.98 -2.82 20.12
C PRO A 209 16.34 -2.81 21.61
N GLU A 210 17.64 -2.77 21.89
CA GLU A 210 18.20 -2.64 23.24
C GLU A 210 18.55 -1.19 23.62
N SER A 211 18.74 -0.32 22.58
CA SER A 211 18.98 1.13 22.73
C SER A 211 17.67 1.92 22.79
N ASP A 212 17.75 3.24 23.03
CA ASP A 212 16.59 4.12 22.90
C ASP A 212 16.19 4.24 21.41
N PHE A 213 14.90 4.08 21.14
CA PHE A 213 14.39 4.02 19.79
C PHE A 213 12.96 4.55 19.66
N PHE A 214 12.54 4.79 18.45
CA PHE A 214 11.15 4.94 18.06
C PHE A 214 10.87 4.13 16.79
N VAL A 215 9.61 3.91 16.47
CA VAL A 215 9.25 3.20 15.24
C VAL A 215 8.26 4.01 14.41
N GLN A 216 8.30 3.83 13.09
CA GLN A 216 7.26 4.28 12.18
C GLN A 216 6.45 3.07 11.72
N ILE A 217 5.13 3.11 11.89
CA ILE A 217 4.23 2.02 11.50
C ILE A 217 3.28 2.47 10.37
N GLY A 218 3.01 1.57 9.41
CA GLY A 218 2.01 1.81 8.37
C GLY A 218 2.55 2.43 7.07
N GLY A 219 3.87 2.51 6.92
CA GLY A 219 4.57 3.03 5.74
C GLY A 219 5.66 4.03 6.11
N GLY A 220 6.75 4.07 5.34
CA GLY A 220 7.90 4.92 5.65
C GLY A 220 7.73 6.40 5.28
N ALA A 221 6.67 6.75 4.55
CA ALA A 221 6.31 8.14 4.28
C ALA A 221 4.98 8.53 4.93
N CYS A 222 4.00 7.61 4.97
CA CYS A 222 2.64 7.88 5.44
C CYS A 222 2.38 7.41 6.88
N GLY A 223 3.33 6.70 7.49
CA GLY A 223 3.16 6.03 8.78
C GLY A 223 3.27 6.95 9.99
N GLU A 224 2.65 6.52 11.10
CA GLU A 224 2.71 7.20 12.40
C GLU A 224 3.95 6.78 13.19
N ILE A 225 4.56 7.72 13.92
CA ILE A 225 5.63 7.42 14.89
C ILE A 225 5.03 6.93 16.20
N LEU A 226 5.58 5.84 16.72
CA LEU A 226 5.28 5.30 18.04
C LEU A 226 6.54 5.24 18.91
N LEU A 227 6.38 5.60 20.18
CA LEU A 227 7.39 5.37 21.22
C LEU A 227 7.29 3.94 21.77
N PRO A 228 8.32 3.42 22.47
CA PRO A 228 8.32 2.07 23.04
C PRO A 228 7.09 1.75 23.90
N ALA A 229 6.54 2.73 24.61
CA ALA A 229 5.33 2.56 25.42
C ALA A 229 4.03 2.38 24.61
N GLU A 230 4.04 2.72 23.33
CA GLU A 230 2.86 2.69 22.43
C GLU A 230 2.84 1.48 21.49
N LEU A 231 3.84 0.59 21.55
CA LEU A 231 4.03 -0.51 20.59
C LEU A 231 2.96 -1.60 20.66
N ASP A 232 2.11 -1.59 21.69
CA ASP A 232 0.96 -2.50 21.82
C ASP A 232 -0.27 -2.02 21.07
N LYS A 233 -0.17 -0.88 20.36
CA LYS A 233 -1.20 -0.39 19.47
C LYS A 233 -1.38 -1.35 18.28
N GLN A 234 -2.62 -1.54 17.87
CA GLN A 234 -2.94 -2.37 16.71
C GLN A 234 -2.31 -1.81 15.43
N MET A 235 -1.70 -2.68 14.64
CA MET A 235 -1.07 -2.30 13.38
C MET A 235 -2.11 -1.91 12.33
N CYS A 236 -1.81 -0.84 11.61
CA CYS A 236 -2.65 -0.35 10.50
C CYS A 236 -1.82 -0.18 9.21
N GLY A 237 -2.47 0.24 8.13
CA GLY A 237 -1.81 0.52 6.86
C GLY A 237 -1.14 -0.70 6.22
N THR A 238 0.09 -0.53 5.74
CA THR A 238 0.86 -1.56 5.02
C THR A 238 1.53 -2.60 5.91
N SER A 239 1.33 -2.56 7.23
CA SER A 239 1.98 -3.45 8.23
C SER A 239 3.50 -3.42 8.20
N SER A 240 4.09 -2.28 7.88
CA SER A 240 5.51 -2.05 8.02
C SER A 240 5.83 -1.51 9.41
N ILE A 241 7.00 -1.88 9.91
CA ILE A 241 7.62 -1.39 11.13
C ILE A 241 9.03 -0.97 10.75
N ILE A 242 9.29 0.33 10.78
CA ILE A 242 10.62 0.89 10.52
C ILE A 242 11.16 1.36 11.86
N VAL A 243 12.28 0.80 12.29
CA VAL A 243 12.92 1.13 13.57
C VAL A 243 13.96 2.22 13.36
N PHE A 244 13.95 3.23 14.20
CA PHE A 244 14.92 4.30 14.22
C PHE A 244 15.65 4.33 15.57
N ASP A 245 16.97 4.29 15.53
CA ASP A 245 17.83 4.54 16.69
C ASP A 245 17.76 6.04 17.03
N ARG A 246 17.29 6.38 18.23
CA ARG A 246 17.01 7.79 18.60
C ARG A 246 18.28 8.64 18.70
N GLU A 247 19.41 8.04 19.03
CA GLU A 247 20.67 8.78 19.13
C GLU A 247 21.31 9.06 17.76
N LYS A 248 20.98 8.23 16.74
CA LYS A 248 21.55 8.32 15.39
C LYS A 248 20.64 9.00 14.36
N THR A 249 19.38 9.24 14.73
CA THR A 249 18.39 9.80 13.81
C THR A 249 18.14 11.26 14.10
N ASP A 250 18.52 12.15 13.20
CA ASP A 250 18.10 13.57 13.26
C ASP A 250 16.63 13.68 12.82
N PRO A 251 15.71 14.10 13.71
CA PRO A 251 14.30 14.22 13.36
C PRO A 251 14.04 15.23 12.20
N TYR A 252 14.88 16.24 12.04
CA TYR A 252 14.73 17.19 10.94
C TYR A 252 15.13 16.57 9.60
N GLU A 253 16.21 15.80 9.54
CA GLU A 253 16.61 15.07 8.33
C GLU A 253 15.52 14.09 7.91
N LEU A 254 14.94 13.36 8.86
CA LEU A 254 13.83 12.45 8.57
C LEU A 254 12.58 13.19 8.05
N MET A 255 12.24 14.34 8.60
CA MET A 255 11.15 15.18 8.08
C MET A 255 11.47 15.76 6.69
N GLU A 256 12.74 16.09 6.41
CA GLU A 256 13.17 16.56 5.09
C GLU A 256 12.99 15.46 4.04
N GLU A 257 13.38 14.21 4.36
CA GLU A 257 13.16 13.05 3.47
C GLU A 257 11.67 12.86 3.14
N TRP A 258 10.79 12.96 4.14
CA TRP A 258 9.34 12.87 3.91
C TRP A 258 8.83 14.06 3.09
N ALA A 259 9.29 15.28 3.37
CA ALA A 259 8.86 16.46 2.65
C ALA A 259 9.26 16.37 1.17
N ASP A 260 10.50 15.99 0.88
CA ASP A 260 10.99 15.82 -0.48
C ASP A 260 10.23 14.70 -1.20
N PHE A 261 9.99 13.55 -0.54
CA PHE A 261 9.16 12.47 -1.07
C PHE A 261 7.75 12.94 -1.46
N PHE A 262 7.06 13.63 -0.57
CA PHE A 262 5.69 14.09 -0.86
C PHE A 262 5.66 15.24 -1.89
N MET A 263 6.67 16.07 -1.97
CA MET A 263 6.79 17.09 -3.02
C MET A 263 7.01 16.46 -4.39
N GLU A 264 7.82 15.41 -4.48
CA GLU A 264 8.08 14.70 -5.73
C GLU A 264 6.88 13.87 -6.19
N GLU A 265 6.21 13.21 -5.26
CA GLU A 265 5.19 12.20 -5.56
C GLU A 265 3.75 12.74 -5.58
N ASN A 266 3.50 14.01 -5.27
CA ASN A 266 2.16 14.54 -5.37
C ASN A 266 1.73 14.77 -6.84
N CYS A 267 0.40 14.74 -7.10
CA CYS A 267 -0.14 14.92 -8.44
C CYS A 267 -0.47 16.37 -8.81
N ASP A 268 -0.16 17.33 -7.97
CA ASP A 268 -0.46 18.78 -8.10
C ASP A 268 -1.95 19.15 -8.22
N LYS A 269 -2.86 18.20 -8.03
CA LYS A 269 -4.30 18.43 -8.23
C LYS A 269 -4.94 19.21 -7.08
N CYS A 270 -4.55 18.89 -5.85
CA CYS A 270 -5.11 19.51 -4.64
C CYS A 270 -4.25 20.67 -4.18
N VAL A 271 -4.80 21.88 -4.16
CA VAL A 271 -4.09 23.07 -3.66
C VAL A 271 -3.58 22.87 -2.23
N PRO A 272 -4.37 22.36 -1.26
CA PRO A 272 -3.89 22.14 0.11
C PRO A 272 -2.71 21.17 0.18
N CYS A 273 -2.71 20.10 -0.62
CA CYS A 273 -1.60 19.14 -0.69
C CYS A 273 -0.34 19.81 -1.27
N ARG A 274 -0.44 20.43 -2.46
CA ARG A 274 0.70 21.03 -3.15
C ARG A 274 1.32 22.20 -2.37
N GLU A 275 0.52 23.18 -2.01
CA GLU A 275 1.00 24.38 -1.31
C GLU A 275 1.33 24.10 0.16
N GLY A 276 0.55 23.21 0.80
CA GLY A 276 0.81 22.79 2.17
C GLY A 276 2.15 22.08 2.31
N MET A 277 2.48 21.15 1.40
CA MET A 277 3.78 20.48 1.40
C MET A 277 4.94 21.44 1.19
N TYR A 278 4.77 22.40 0.29
CA TYR A 278 5.78 23.44 0.10
C TYR A 278 6.05 24.23 1.41
N ARG A 279 4.99 24.58 2.14
CA ARG A 279 5.11 25.27 3.44
C ARG A 279 5.78 24.40 4.50
N ILE A 280 5.37 23.14 4.61
CA ILE A 280 6.00 22.18 5.54
C ILE A 280 7.49 22.05 5.22
N ALA A 281 7.85 21.84 3.95
CA ALA A 281 9.23 21.70 3.51
C ALA A 281 10.08 22.95 3.86
N GLN A 282 9.54 24.16 3.70
CA GLN A 282 10.24 25.40 4.07
C GLN A 282 10.54 25.46 5.57
N MET A 283 9.55 25.15 6.42
CA MET A 283 9.71 25.17 7.88
C MET A 283 10.69 24.10 8.37
N VAL A 284 10.61 22.91 7.80
CA VAL A 284 11.52 21.80 8.13
C VAL A 284 12.97 22.16 7.74
N LYS A 285 13.21 22.59 6.50
CA LYS A 285 14.55 22.96 5.99
C LYS A 285 15.17 24.14 6.73
N SER A 286 14.36 25.08 7.22
CA SER A 286 14.86 26.19 8.05
C SER A 286 15.10 25.80 9.51
N ARG A 287 14.69 24.59 9.92
CA ARG A 287 14.66 24.13 11.32
C ARG A 287 13.90 25.10 12.27
N GLN A 288 12.94 25.85 11.71
CA GLN A 288 12.10 26.80 12.44
C GLN A 288 10.63 26.37 12.29
N LEU A 289 10.16 25.56 13.24
CA LEU A 289 8.81 25.02 13.22
C LEU A 289 7.86 25.97 13.96
N ASP A 290 7.03 26.71 13.23
CA ASP A 290 5.86 27.35 13.78
C ASP A 290 4.76 26.28 13.96
N ARG A 291 4.60 25.78 15.20
CA ARG A 291 3.69 24.66 15.51
C ARG A 291 2.22 25.01 15.25
N GLU A 292 1.81 26.24 15.45
CA GLU A 292 0.43 26.69 15.22
C GLU A 292 0.14 26.72 13.72
N MET A 293 1.01 27.35 12.94
CA MET A 293 0.91 27.38 11.47
C MET A 293 0.97 25.97 10.87
N LEU A 294 1.85 25.09 11.38
CA LEU A 294 1.95 23.70 10.91
C LEU A 294 0.65 22.94 11.14
N GLU A 295 0.03 23.10 12.31
CA GLU A 295 -1.24 22.41 12.60
C GLU A 295 -2.38 22.88 11.70
N ASP A 296 -2.47 24.17 11.40
CA ASP A 296 -3.43 24.73 10.45
C ASP A 296 -3.22 24.15 9.03
N VAL A 297 -1.96 24.03 8.60
CA VAL A 297 -1.61 23.40 7.31
C VAL A 297 -1.97 21.92 7.32
N PHE A 298 -1.68 21.19 8.39
CA PHE A 298 -2.02 19.77 8.54
C PHE A 298 -3.53 19.55 8.47
N VAL A 299 -4.31 20.33 9.21
CA VAL A 299 -5.78 20.26 9.20
C VAL A 299 -6.33 20.56 7.80
N SER A 300 -5.77 21.57 7.11
CA SER A 300 -6.16 21.89 5.74
C SER A 300 -5.90 20.74 4.78
N ILE A 301 -4.71 20.12 4.84
CA ILE A 301 -4.34 18.97 4.00
C ILE A 301 -5.25 17.78 4.29
N GLU A 302 -5.44 17.39 5.55
CA GLU A 302 -6.28 16.25 5.94
C GLU A 302 -7.71 16.37 5.45
N LYS A 303 -8.33 17.54 5.65
CA LYS A 303 -9.75 17.76 5.34
C LYS A 303 -10.03 18.02 3.86
N SER A 304 -9.07 18.53 3.09
CA SER A 304 -9.32 19.04 1.74
C SER A 304 -8.59 18.28 0.64
N SER A 305 -7.71 17.33 0.96
CA SER A 305 -7.08 16.48 -0.04
C SER A 305 -8.04 15.41 -0.55
N PHE A 306 -7.97 15.11 -1.86
CA PHE A 306 -8.88 14.15 -2.50
C PHE A 306 -8.54 12.68 -2.21
N CYS A 307 -7.25 12.36 -2.11
CA CYS A 307 -6.78 10.97 -1.96
C CYS A 307 -6.26 10.66 -0.55
N ALA A 308 -6.11 9.36 -0.28
CA ALA A 308 -5.58 8.87 0.99
C ALA A 308 -4.15 9.35 1.24
N MET A 309 -3.29 9.35 0.20
CA MET A 309 -1.91 9.85 0.31
C MET A 309 -1.88 11.30 0.82
N GLY A 310 -2.61 12.23 0.17
CA GLY A 310 -2.66 13.62 0.64
C GLY A 310 -3.16 13.75 2.08
N ARG A 311 -4.20 12.98 2.45
CA ARG A 311 -4.73 13.02 3.82
C ARG A 311 -3.80 12.41 4.87
N SER A 312 -2.90 11.52 4.48
CA SER A 312 -1.94 10.89 5.41
C SER A 312 -0.66 11.70 5.63
N ILE A 313 -0.38 12.71 4.79
CA ILE A 313 0.81 13.56 4.92
C ILE A 313 1.06 14.06 6.35
N PRO A 314 0.07 14.58 7.09
CA PRO A 314 0.32 15.12 8.42
C PRO A 314 0.75 14.09 9.47
N ALA A 315 0.38 12.82 9.30
CA ALA A 315 0.56 11.80 10.34
C ALA A 315 2.01 11.61 10.79
N PRO A 316 3.00 11.39 9.89
CA PRO A 316 4.39 11.24 10.28
C PRO A 316 4.95 12.51 10.93
N PHE A 317 4.73 13.67 10.33
CA PHE A 317 5.24 14.93 10.85
C PHE A 317 4.67 15.25 12.24
N ARG A 318 3.34 15.23 12.37
CA ARG A 318 2.66 15.52 13.64
C ARG A 318 3.11 14.58 14.75
N SER A 319 3.20 13.28 14.47
CA SER A 319 3.61 12.30 15.48
C SER A 319 5.08 12.43 15.86
N LEU A 320 5.99 12.71 14.92
CA LEU A 320 7.40 12.93 15.19
C LEU A 320 7.62 14.21 16.02
N ILE A 321 7.01 15.32 15.63
CA ILE A 321 7.11 16.61 16.31
C ILE A 321 6.60 16.51 17.75
N ASN A 322 5.52 15.78 17.99
CA ASN A 322 4.92 15.70 19.32
C ASN A 322 5.58 14.69 20.24
N LYS A 323 6.30 13.69 19.71
CA LYS A 323 6.82 12.56 20.50
C LYS A 323 8.33 12.53 20.58
N VAL A 324 9.03 13.10 19.62
CA VAL A 324 10.49 12.97 19.51
C VAL A 324 11.18 14.35 19.62
N LEU A 325 10.59 15.45 19.08
CA LEU A 325 11.06 16.82 19.23
C LEU A 325 10.44 17.53 20.44
#